data_70176db4c8d5705561e7dcf5065737e8
#
_entry.id   70176db4c8d5705561e7dcf5065737e8
#
_cell.length_a   1.000
_cell.length_b   1.000
_cell.length_c   1.000
_cell.angle_alpha   90.00
_cell.angle_beta   90.00
_cell.angle_gamma   90.00
#
_symmetry.space_group_name_H-M   'P 1'
#
loop_
_entity.id
_entity.type
_entity.pdbx_description
1 polymer ?
#
loop_
_entity_poly.entity_id
_entity_poly.type
_entity_poly.pdbx_seq_one_letter_code
_entity_poly.pdbx_strand_id
1 'polypeptide(L)'
;MIIRANSRTLADVSTGSNIIEMLSSPCNGTQVTVPSGTYTMPDITSRQRLPTSYEDITGSSISYTAPSGTTRVVYKYIFQTQYDGTNYNGLHIRFYLDGTEVTDGRTTFYGNYLTGRFEYQYTINCNASSASTAHGDITSWSGAKVMKLQGREYDSGNQCKLHEAALWDGGSTAQLVVPHLEIISLKDS
;
A
#
# COMPACT_ATOMS: atom_id res chain seq x y z
N MET A 1 -10.00 -41.35 14.34
CA MET A 1 -8.67 -40.81 13.92
C MET A 1 -8.53 -39.46 14.57
N ILE A 2 -7.80 -39.36 15.69
CA ILE A 2 -7.56 -38.07 16.38
C ILE A 2 -6.45 -37.40 15.60
N ILE A 3 -6.79 -36.38 14.83
CA ILE A 3 -5.78 -35.46 14.31
C ILE A 3 -5.29 -34.69 15.54
N ARG A 4 -4.17 -35.08 16.08
CA ARG A 4 -3.44 -34.22 17.00
C ARG A 4 -2.94 -33.07 16.14
N ALA A 5 -3.62 -31.93 16.18
CA ALA A 5 -2.96 -30.68 15.86
C ALA A 5 -1.68 -30.68 16.66
N ASN A 6 -0.54 -30.51 15.98
CA ASN A 6 0.75 -30.42 16.62
C ASN A 6 0.57 -29.58 17.88
N SER A 7 0.96 -30.14 19.03
CA SER A 7 0.91 -29.50 20.33
C SER A 7 1.95 -28.38 20.45
N ARG A 8 2.09 -27.57 19.42
CA ARG A 8 2.72 -26.27 19.55
C ARG A 8 1.74 -25.43 20.33
N THR A 9 2.06 -25.21 21.58
CA THR A 9 1.40 -24.17 22.37
C THR A 9 1.60 -22.84 21.67
N LEU A 10 0.68 -21.91 21.83
CA LEU A 10 0.88 -20.53 21.33
C LEU A 10 2.24 -19.94 21.76
N ALA A 11 2.86 -20.45 22.81
CA ALA A 11 4.21 -20.12 23.24
C ALA A 11 5.30 -20.57 22.26
N ASP A 12 5.09 -21.66 21.50
CA ASP A 12 6.06 -22.12 20.49
C ASP A 12 6.01 -21.32 19.18
N VAL A 13 5.01 -20.46 19.02
CA VAL A 13 4.86 -19.51 17.90
C VAL A 13 5.48 -18.15 18.22
N SER A 14 6.00 -17.97 19.44
CA SER A 14 6.44 -16.69 19.99
C SER A 14 7.75 -16.13 19.44
N THR A 15 8.38 -16.78 18.46
CA THR A 15 9.59 -16.27 17.80
C THR A 15 9.31 -15.49 16.52
N GLY A 16 8.03 -15.24 16.19
CA GLY A 16 7.59 -14.48 15.03
C GLY A 16 6.66 -13.34 15.40
N SER A 17 6.51 -12.39 14.51
CA SER A 17 5.50 -11.34 14.66
C SER A 17 4.11 -11.92 14.59
N ASN A 18 3.26 -11.61 15.57
CA ASN A 18 1.84 -12.00 15.55
C ASN A 18 1.03 -10.93 14.84
N ILE A 19 0.16 -11.36 13.91
CA ILE A 19 -0.84 -10.44 13.32
C ILE A 19 -1.89 -10.15 14.39
N ILE A 20 -2.02 -8.87 14.75
CA ILE A 20 -3.08 -8.38 15.64
C ILE A 20 -4.34 -8.12 14.81
N GLU A 21 -4.17 -7.50 13.64
CA GLU A 21 -5.28 -7.08 12.79
C GLU A 21 -4.83 -7.00 11.34
N MET A 22 -5.76 -7.29 10.43
CA MET A 22 -5.59 -7.12 9.00
C MET A 22 -6.81 -6.43 8.41
N LEU A 23 -6.61 -5.23 7.87
CA LEU A 23 -7.58 -4.48 7.08
C LEU A 23 -7.19 -4.68 5.60
N SER A 24 -8.02 -5.34 4.81
CA SER A 24 -7.68 -5.68 3.42
C SER A 24 -8.94 -5.70 2.57
N SER A 25 -8.97 -4.88 1.50
CA SER A 25 -10.12 -4.83 0.58
C SER A 25 -9.75 -4.13 -0.74
N PRO A 26 -10.49 -4.38 -1.82
CA PRO A 26 -10.45 -3.52 -3.01
C PRO A 26 -10.84 -2.08 -2.66
N CYS A 27 -10.25 -1.13 -3.41
CA CYS A 27 -10.57 0.30 -3.28
C CYS A 27 -11.83 0.65 -4.09
N ASN A 28 -12.98 0.20 -3.62
CA ASN A 28 -14.28 0.31 -4.27
C ASN A 28 -15.37 0.92 -3.36
N GLY A 29 -14.97 1.70 -2.34
CA GLY A 29 -15.88 2.34 -1.39
C GLY A 29 -16.46 1.40 -0.33
N THR A 30 -16.10 0.12 -0.32
CA THR A 30 -16.60 -0.85 0.67
C THR A 30 -16.16 -0.47 2.06
N GLN A 31 -17.05 -0.66 3.05
CA GLN A 31 -16.72 -0.56 4.46
C GLN A 31 -16.20 -1.90 4.98
N VAL A 32 -15.10 -1.85 5.72
CA VAL A 32 -14.49 -2.99 6.39
C VAL A 32 -14.43 -2.72 7.89
N THR A 33 -15.00 -3.61 8.69
CA THR A 33 -14.94 -3.54 10.15
C THR A 33 -13.89 -4.51 10.67
N VAL A 34 -12.96 -3.97 11.44
CA VAL A 34 -11.88 -4.70 12.12
C VAL A 34 -11.87 -4.27 13.59
N PRO A 35 -11.14 -4.94 14.50
CA PRO A 35 -11.13 -4.60 15.93
C PRO A 35 -10.85 -3.12 16.24
N SER A 36 -10.01 -2.44 15.46
CA SER A 36 -9.68 -1.03 15.68
C SER A 36 -10.74 -0.04 15.20
N GLY A 37 -11.70 -0.49 14.38
CA GLY A 37 -12.78 0.38 13.88
C GLY A 37 -13.37 -0.05 12.54
N THR A 38 -14.24 0.80 12.01
CA THR A 38 -14.82 0.64 10.67
C THR A 38 -14.17 1.64 9.74
N TYR A 39 -13.63 1.15 8.63
CA TYR A 39 -12.91 1.93 7.63
C TYR A 39 -13.66 1.89 6.30
N THR A 40 -13.88 3.06 5.70
CA THR A 40 -14.36 3.13 4.32
C THR A 40 -13.14 3.12 3.39
N MET A 41 -13.05 2.10 2.56
CA MET A 41 -11.97 2.02 1.57
C MET A 41 -12.12 3.14 0.55
N PRO A 42 -11.02 3.65 -0.03
CA PRO A 42 -11.12 4.58 -1.14
C PRO A 42 -12.00 4.02 -2.26
N ASP A 43 -12.71 4.89 -2.98
CA ASP A 43 -13.57 4.50 -4.10
C ASP A 43 -12.93 4.94 -5.43
N ILE A 44 -12.41 3.98 -6.19
CA ILE A 44 -11.74 4.23 -7.45
C ILE A 44 -12.69 3.93 -8.60
N THR A 45 -13.17 5.00 -9.21
CA THR A 45 -14.14 4.96 -10.33
C THR A 45 -13.52 5.36 -11.66
N SER A 46 -12.26 5.82 -11.67
CA SER A 46 -11.57 6.26 -12.87
C SER A 46 -10.08 5.91 -12.84
N ARG A 47 -9.52 5.83 -14.03
CA ARG A 47 -8.07 5.67 -14.23
C ARG A 47 -7.36 6.97 -13.89
N GLN A 48 -6.11 6.89 -13.49
CA GLN A 48 -5.25 8.04 -13.21
C GLN A 48 -4.08 8.06 -14.18
N ARG A 49 -3.76 9.23 -14.71
CA ARG A 49 -2.53 9.50 -15.43
C ARG A 49 -1.68 10.41 -14.57
N LEU A 50 -0.46 10.00 -14.30
CA LEU A 50 0.45 10.79 -13.49
C LEU A 50 1.12 11.88 -14.32
N PRO A 51 1.29 13.09 -13.78
CA PRO A 51 2.10 14.15 -14.37
C PRO A 51 3.59 13.96 -14.07
N THR A 52 4.42 14.87 -14.59
CA THR A 52 5.86 14.93 -14.27
C THR A 52 6.16 15.50 -12.88
N SER A 53 5.18 16.10 -12.22
CA SER A 53 5.24 16.50 -10.81
C SER A 53 4.59 15.45 -9.91
N TYR A 54 5.03 15.35 -8.66
CA TYR A 54 4.39 14.44 -7.70
C TYR A 54 2.96 14.87 -7.40
N GLU A 55 2.05 13.91 -7.47
CA GLU A 55 0.68 14.03 -7.00
C GLU A 55 0.24 12.78 -6.24
N ASP A 56 -0.85 12.87 -5.50
CA ASP A 56 -1.38 11.73 -4.74
C ASP A 56 -1.84 10.61 -5.70
N ILE A 57 -1.38 9.39 -5.45
CA ILE A 57 -1.88 8.20 -6.14
C ILE A 57 -3.29 7.92 -5.62
N THR A 58 -4.28 7.99 -6.53
CA THR A 58 -5.69 7.79 -6.20
C THR A 58 -5.90 6.40 -5.59
N GLY A 59 -6.63 6.32 -4.48
CA GLY A 59 -6.90 5.06 -3.78
C GLY A 59 -5.82 4.61 -2.82
N SER A 60 -4.67 5.28 -2.77
CA SER A 60 -3.58 4.91 -1.87
C SER A 60 -3.72 5.47 -0.46
N SER A 61 -4.59 6.45 -0.26
CA SER A 61 -4.71 7.15 1.03
C SER A 61 -5.68 6.45 1.97
N ILE A 62 -5.24 6.22 3.20
CA ILE A 62 -6.10 5.72 4.28
C ILE A 62 -5.71 6.35 5.61
N SER A 63 -6.73 6.71 6.41
CA SER A 63 -6.58 7.09 7.80
C SER A 63 -6.82 5.85 8.66
N TYR A 64 -5.82 5.42 9.42
CA TYR A 64 -5.85 4.18 10.17
C TYR A 64 -5.42 4.39 11.63
N THR A 65 -6.11 3.73 12.56
CA THR A 65 -5.75 3.68 13.98
C THR A 65 -5.29 2.26 14.31
N ALA A 66 -4.02 2.08 14.61
CA ALA A 66 -3.52 0.76 14.97
C ALA A 66 -4.06 0.30 16.35
N PRO A 67 -4.39 -0.99 16.50
CA PRO A 67 -4.78 -1.57 17.78
C PRO A 67 -3.70 -1.42 18.85
N SER A 68 -4.11 -1.41 20.13
CA SER A 68 -3.16 -1.41 21.23
C SER A 68 -2.21 -2.61 21.18
N GLY A 69 -0.95 -2.35 21.49
CA GLY A 69 0.11 -3.38 21.43
C GLY A 69 0.74 -3.59 20.06
N THR A 70 0.33 -2.82 19.03
CA THR A 70 0.99 -2.85 17.72
C THR A 70 2.40 -2.30 17.83
N THR A 71 3.38 -3.07 17.38
CA THR A 71 4.79 -2.68 17.28
C THR A 71 5.19 -2.32 15.87
N ARG A 72 4.51 -2.90 14.87
CA ARG A 72 4.72 -2.60 13.45
C ARG A 72 3.42 -2.51 12.69
N VAL A 73 3.36 -1.58 11.73
CA VAL A 73 2.28 -1.48 10.76
C VAL A 73 2.85 -1.66 9.36
N VAL A 74 2.34 -2.63 8.63
CA VAL A 74 2.67 -2.84 7.22
C VAL A 74 1.58 -2.18 6.38
N TYR A 75 1.96 -1.21 5.58
CA TYR A 75 1.14 -0.62 4.53
C TYR A 75 1.45 -1.32 3.21
N LYS A 76 0.41 -1.75 2.49
CA LYS A 76 0.55 -2.39 1.20
C LYS A 76 -0.49 -1.85 0.23
N TYR A 77 -0.05 -1.47 -0.97
CA TYR A 77 -0.92 -1.00 -2.03
C TYR A 77 -0.60 -1.72 -3.34
N ILE A 78 -1.60 -2.40 -3.89
CA ILE A 78 -1.47 -3.24 -5.06
C ILE A 78 -2.31 -2.62 -6.18
N PHE A 79 -1.66 -2.29 -7.28
CA PHE A 79 -2.30 -1.56 -8.37
C PHE A 79 -1.79 -2.03 -9.73
N GLN A 80 -2.55 -1.72 -10.76
CA GLN A 80 -2.20 -1.98 -12.14
C GLN A 80 -1.60 -0.73 -12.75
N THR A 81 -0.52 -0.89 -13.52
CA THR A 81 0.00 0.15 -14.39
C THR A 81 -0.18 -0.24 -15.85
N GLN A 82 -0.35 0.75 -16.69
CA GLN A 82 -0.39 0.64 -18.13
C GLN A 82 0.57 1.66 -18.74
N TYR A 83 1.38 1.18 -19.67
CA TYR A 83 2.21 2.01 -20.50
C TYR A 83 1.36 2.89 -21.43
N ASP A 84 1.75 4.15 -21.60
CA ASP A 84 1.15 5.08 -22.54
C ASP A 84 2.24 5.99 -23.12
N GLY A 85 2.91 5.53 -24.16
CA GLY A 85 4.00 6.29 -24.77
C GLY A 85 4.80 5.49 -25.76
N THR A 86 5.95 6.00 -26.18
CA THR A 86 6.68 5.43 -27.30
C THR A 86 7.81 4.49 -26.93
N ASN A 87 8.45 4.56 -25.76
CA ASN A 87 9.62 3.70 -25.50
C ASN A 87 9.83 3.31 -24.03
N TYR A 88 9.76 4.23 -23.09
CA TYR A 88 10.07 3.99 -21.67
C TYR A 88 9.00 4.59 -20.82
N ASN A 89 8.61 3.94 -19.76
CA ASN A 89 7.89 4.58 -18.70
C ASN A 89 8.59 4.34 -17.37
N GLY A 90 8.56 5.36 -16.55
CA GLY A 90 9.08 5.31 -15.19
C GLY A 90 8.04 5.87 -14.25
N LEU A 91 7.75 5.12 -13.23
CA LEU A 91 6.90 5.54 -12.12
C LEU A 91 7.78 5.73 -10.90
N HIS A 92 7.86 6.96 -10.41
CA HIS A 92 8.52 7.29 -9.15
C HIS A 92 7.46 7.39 -8.06
N ILE A 93 7.69 6.73 -6.93
CA ILE A 93 6.76 6.69 -5.80
C ILE A 93 7.45 7.23 -4.54
N ARG A 94 6.68 7.99 -3.75
CA ARG A 94 7.00 8.43 -2.39
C ARG A 94 5.93 7.95 -1.44
N PHE A 95 6.34 7.54 -0.25
CA PHE A 95 5.44 7.20 0.84
C PHE A 95 5.37 8.32 1.85
N TYR A 96 4.16 8.58 2.35
CA TYR A 96 3.89 9.61 3.36
C TYR A 96 3.20 9.01 4.57
N LEU A 97 3.66 9.39 5.74
CA LEU A 97 3.04 9.11 7.03
C LEU A 97 2.69 10.45 7.70
N ASP A 98 1.40 10.69 7.97
CA ASP A 98 0.89 11.93 8.58
C ASP A 98 1.41 13.21 7.87
N GLY A 99 1.39 13.22 6.54
CA GLY A 99 1.83 14.36 5.74
C GLY A 99 3.34 14.53 5.61
N THR A 100 4.13 13.70 6.30
CA THR A 100 5.61 13.72 6.22
C THR A 100 6.09 12.62 5.30
N GLU A 101 6.97 12.97 4.35
CA GLU A 101 7.59 11.97 3.47
C GLU A 101 8.54 11.06 4.26
N VAL A 102 8.39 9.76 4.05
CA VAL A 102 9.32 8.73 4.53
C VAL A 102 10.31 8.45 3.41
N THR A 103 11.52 8.98 3.53
CA THR A 103 12.49 8.99 2.40
C THR A 103 12.99 7.61 2.01
N ASP A 104 13.06 6.67 2.95
CA ASP A 104 13.43 5.27 2.71
C ASP A 104 12.31 4.49 1.99
N GLY A 105 11.09 5.04 1.98
CA GLY A 105 9.97 4.51 1.23
C GLY A 105 9.94 4.91 -0.25
N ARG A 106 10.96 5.63 -0.74
CA ARG A 106 11.06 5.97 -2.17
C ARG A 106 11.34 4.73 -2.99
N THR A 107 10.63 4.62 -4.10
CA THR A 107 10.90 3.56 -5.07
C THR A 107 10.65 4.04 -6.50
N THR A 108 11.19 3.30 -7.45
CA THR A 108 11.02 3.57 -8.88
C THR A 108 10.72 2.27 -9.61
N PHE A 109 9.69 2.27 -10.40
CA PHE A 109 9.44 1.25 -11.41
C PHE A 109 9.82 1.84 -12.77
N TYR A 110 10.74 1.19 -13.46
CA TYR A 110 11.26 1.66 -14.73
C TYR A 110 11.41 0.51 -15.72
N GLY A 111 10.97 0.72 -16.94
CA GLY A 111 11.14 -0.30 -17.98
C GLY A 111 10.49 0.09 -19.30
N ASN A 112 10.87 -0.65 -20.35
CA ASN A 112 10.19 -0.59 -21.64
C ASN A 112 8.81 -1.22 -21.51
N TYR A 113 7.77 -0.52 -21.96
CA TYR A 113 6.40 -1.04 -21.97
C TYR A 113 5.94 -1.53 -20.58
N LEU A 114 6.23 -0.73 -19.53
CA LEU A 114 5.89 -1.08 -18.15
C LEU A 114 4.37 -1.26 -18.01
N THR A 115 3.93 -2.49 -18.03
CA THR A 115 2.52 -2.89 -17.90
C THR A 115 2.46 -4.08 -16.97
N GLY A 116 1.58 -3.99 -15.97
CA GLY A 116 1.40 -5.10 -15.04
C GLY A 116 0.88 -4.67 -13.69
N ARG A 117 0.72 -5.67 -12.84
CA ARG A 117 0.32 -5.47 -11.44
C ARG A 117 1.57 -5.23 -10.61
N PHE A 118 1.57 -4.15 -9.85
CA PHE A 118 2.64 -3.75 -8.94
C PHE A 118 2.15 -3.77 -7.51
N GLU A 119 3.07 -4.07 -6.61
CA GLU A 119 2.86 -4.00 -5.18
C GLU A 119 3.86 -3.01 -4.59
N TYR A 120 3.35 -2.03 -3.88
CA TYR A 120 4.13 -1.18 -2.99
C TYR A 120 3.91 -1.66 -1.56
N GLN A 121 4.98 -1.87 -0.81
CA GLN A 121 4.92 -2.22 0.60
C GLN A 121 5.90 -1.38 1.39
N TYR A 122 5.47 -0.93 2.57
CA TYR A 122 6.33 -0.30 3.56
C TYR A 122 5.97 -0.75 4.97
N THR A 123 6.97 -0.95 5.81
CA THR A 123 6.79 -1.35 7.21
C THR A 123 7.20 -0.19 8.12
N ILE A 124 6.26 0.28 8.92
CA ILE A 124 6.44 1.34 9.90
C ILE A 124 6.74 0.68 11.24
N ASN A 125 7.85 1.05 11.87
CA ASN A 125 8.14 0.65 13.24
C ASN A 125 7.42 1.61 14.20
N CYS A 126 6.50 1.08 14.99
CA CYS A 126 5.64 1.83 15.90
C CYS A 126 6.09 1.77 17.36
N ASN A 127 7.26 1.21 17.63
CA ASN A 127 7.83 1.04 18.97
C ASN A 127 9.33 1.37 18.96
N ALA A 128 9.71 2.36 18.17
CA ALA A 128 11.09 2.78 18.07
C ALA A 128 11.55 3.49 19.35
N SER A 129 12.81 3.36 19.71
CA SER A 129 13.40 4.12 20.81
C SER A 129 13.47 5.62 20.54
N SER A 130 13.53 6.00 19.27
CA SER A 130 13.49 7.38 18.79
C SER A 130 12.77 7.47 17.45
N ALA A 131 12.04 8.56 17.23
CA ALA A 131 11.36 8.79 15.95
C ALA A 131 12.40 9.12 14.85
N SER A 132 12.11 8.65 13.62
CA SER A 132 12.88 8.98 12.43
C SER A 132 11.94 9.19 11.25
N THR A 133 11.89 10.40 10.73
CA THR A 133 11.08 10.70 9.53
C THR A 133 11.60 9.99 8.29
N ALA A 134 12.92 9.78 8.19
CA ALA A 134 13.53 9.09 7.06
C ALA A 134 13.10 7.63 6.97
N HIS A 135 13.05 6.94 8.12
CA HIS A 135 12.68 5.53 8.22
C HIS A 135 11.18 5.32 8.50
N GLY A 136 10.41 6.41 8.77
CA GLY A 136 9.02 6.30 9.21
C GLY A 136 8.86 5.72 10.61
N ASP A 137 9.94 5.71 11.41
CA ASP A 137 9.91 5.22 12.78
C ASP A 137 9.15 6.18 13.68
N ILE A 138 8.25 5.66 14.49
CA ILE A 138 7.54 6.38 15.53
C ILE A 138 7.68 5.66 16.87
N THR A 139 7.67 6.42 17.97
CA THR A 139 7.82 5.85 19.32
C THR A 139 6.54 5.20 19.82
N SER A 140 5.39 5.58 19.26
CA SER A 140 4.09 4.97 19.53
C SER A 140 3.09 5.35 18.45
N TRP A 141 2.13 4.46 18.18
CA TRP A 141 1.00 4.78 17.32
C TRP A 141 -0.12 5.35 18.18
N SER A 142 -0.28 6.67 18.17
CA SER A 142 -1.35 7.36 18.89
C SER A 142 -2.36 7.97 17.91
N GLY A 143 -3.64 7.64 18.07
CA GLY A 143 -4.71 8.13 17.22
C GLY A 143 -4.66 7.64 15.78
N ALA A 144 -5.46 8.25 14.94
CA ALA A 144 -5.47 7.96 13.51
C ALA A 144 -4.29 8.61 12.81
N LYS A 145 -3.63 7.86 11.92
CA LYS A 145 -2.54 8.34 11.06
C LYS A 145 -2.88 8.12 9.60
N VAL A 146 -2.59 9.11 8.78
CA VAL A 146 -2.79 9.03 7.33
C VAL A 146 -1.56 8.43 6.68
N MET A 147 -1.75 7.35 5.95
CA MET A 147 -0.75 6.75 5.06
C MET A 147 -1.17 6.97 3.61
N LYS A 148 -0.26 7.38 2.75
CA LYS A 148 -0.55 7.56 1.32
C LYS A 148 0.70 7.47 0.46
N LEU A 149 0.47 7.28 -0.84
CA LEU A 149 1.50 7.36 -1.86
C LEU A 149 1.33 8.60 -2.71
N GLN A 150 2.46 9.20 -3.09
CA GLN A 150 2.53 10.13 -4.21
C GLN A 150 3.34 9.50 -5.34
N GLY A 151 2.95 9.79 -6.55
CA GLY A 151 3.63 9.31 -7.74
C GLY A 151 3.84 10.41 -8.76
N ARG A 152 4.82 10.18 -9.66
CA ARG A 152 5.00 10.97 -10.88
C ARG A 152 5.52 10.09 -12.01
N GLU A 153 5.29 10.47 -13.24
CA GLU A 153 5.97 9.89 -14.39
C GLU A 153 7.41 10.42 -14.53
N TYR A 154 8.25 9.71 -15.28
CA TYR A 154 9.64 10.10 -15.48
C TYR A 154 9.74 11.42 -16.24
N ASP A 155 9.12 11.50 -17.41
CA ASP A 155 9.01 12.70 -18.25
C ASP A 155 7.71 12.68 -19.09
N SER A 156 7.41 13.78 -19.75
CA SER A 156 6.16 13.96 -20.51
C SER A 156 6.02 13.06 -21.74
N GLY A 157 7.10 12.43 -22.20
CA GLY A 157 7.10 11.49 -23.34
C GLY A 157 6.89 10.04 -22.90
N ASN A 158 6.99 9.76 -21.60
CA ASN A 158 7.01 8.41 -21.04
C ASN A 158 5.93 8.28 -19.95
N GLN A 159 4.69 8.27 -20.40
CA GLN A 159 3.53 8.40 -19.53
C GLN A 159 3.18 7.07 -18.85
N CYS A 160 2.80 7.17 -17.58
CA CYS A 160 2.32 6.05 -16.79
C CYS A 160 0.85 6.26 -16.42
N LYS A 161 0.00 5.34 -16.83
CA LYS A 161 -1.41 5.25 -16.41
C LYS A 161 -1.54 4.24 -15.30
N LEU A 162 -2.27 4.60 -14.28
CA LEU A 162 -2.59 3.75 -13.14
C LEU A 162 -4.04 3.26 -13.24
N HIS A 163 -4.30 2.10 -12.65
CA HIS A 163 -5.63 1.49 -12.59
C HIS A 163 -6.21 1.17 -13.96
N GLU A 164 -5.34 0.84 -14.91
CA GLU A 164 -5.73 0.55 -16.29
C GLU A 164 -5.13 -0.78 -16.75
N ALA A 165 -5.95 -1.57 -17.45
CA ALA A 165 -5.51 -2.67 -18.28
C ALA A 165 -5.97 -2.40 -19.72
N ALA A 166 -5.02 -2.17 -20.62
CA ALA A 166 -5.31 -2.12 -22.04
C ALA A 166 -5.48 -3.53 -22.62
N LEU A 167 -6.16 -3.63 -23.75
CA LEU A 167 -6.34 -4.88 -24.49
C LEU A 167 -7.01 -6.00 -23.66
N TRP A 168 -7.86 -5.62 -22.72
CA TRP A 168 -8.62 -6.59 -21.96
C TRP A 168 -9.47 -7.46 -22.90
N ASP A 169 -9.41 -8.79 -22.71
CA ASP A 169 -10.18 -9.77 -23.46
C ASP A 169 -10.01 -9.65 -24.99
N GLY A 170 -8.81 -9.29 -25.45
CA GLY A 170 -8.52 -9.15 -26.87
C GLY A 170 -9.13 -7.90 -27.53
N GLY A 171 -9.84 -7.07 -26.77
CA GLY A 171 -10.39 -5.80 -27.24
C GLY A 171 -9.38 -4.65 -27.23
N SER A 172 -9.73 -3.56 -27.92
CA SER A 172 -8.92 -2.32 -27.92
C SER A 172 -9.30 -1.37 -26.79
N THR A 173 -10.33 -1.70 -26.00
CA THR A 173 -10.84 -0.83 -24.94
C THR A 173 -10.10 -1.10 -23.64
N ALA A 174 -9.53 -0.05 -23.07
CA ALA A 174 -8.91 -0.13 -21.76
C ALA A 174 -9.96 -0.28 -20.66
N GLN A 175 -9.69 -1.14 -19.70
CA GLN A 175 -10.54 -1.42 -18.55
C GLN A 175 -9.99 -0.77 -17.28
N LEU A 176 -10.88 -0.33 -16.40
CA LEU A 176 -10.54 0.06 -15.04
C LEU A 176 -10.17 -1.19 -14.23
N VAL A 177 -9.02 -1.16 -13.59
CA VAL A 177 -8.60 -2.19 -12.63
C VAL A 177 -8.55 -1.56 -11.25
N VAL A 178 -9.50 -1.94 -10.40
CA VAL A 178 -9.59 -1.43 -9.03
C VAL A 178 -8.38 -1.91 -8.23
N PRO A 179 -7.60 -1.01 -7.62
CA PRO A 179 -6.48 -1.38 -6.77
C PRO A 179 -6.94 -2.02 -5.45
N HIS A 180 -6.00 -2.61 -4.73
CA HIS A 180 -6.23 -3.23 -3.43
C HIS A 180 -5.35 -2.57 -2.38
N LEU A 181 -5.93 -2.23 -1.24
CA LEU A 181 -5.23 -1.66 -0.10
C LEU A 181 -5.27 -2.65 1.07
N GLU A 182 -4.12 -2.83 1.71
CA GLU A 182 -3.97 -3.71 2.86
C GLU A 182 -3.13 -3.03 3.94
N ILE A 183 -3.61 -3.11 5.17
CA ILE A 183 -2.88 -2.70 6.37
C ILE A 183 -2.82 -3.88 7.31
N ILE A 184 -1.62 -4.22 7.78
CA ILE A 184 -1.42 -5.30 8.74
C ILE A 184 -0.76 -4.72 9.99
N SER A 185 -1.41 -4.87 11.13
CA SER A 185 -0.84 -4.55 12.44
C SER A 185 -0.21 -5.79 13.05
N LEU A 186 1.03 -5.66 13.45
CA LEU A 186 1.86 -6.74 13.99
C LEU A 186 2.30 -6.40 15.42
N LYS A 187 2.47 -7.45 16.22
CA LYS A 187 3.15 -7.39 17.51
C LYS A 187 4.39 -8.28 17.46
N ASP A 188 5.52 -7.73 17.80
CA ASP A 188 6.73 -8.51 18.03
C ASP A 188 6.58 -9.31 19.31
N SER A 189 7.12 -10.52 19.31
CA SER A 189 7.16 -11.41 20.48
C SER A 189 8.16 -10.94 21.52
#